data_c6ac3beb7dd0f0480b1d1ca2899b349f
#
_entry.id   c6ac3beb7dd0f0480b1d1ca2899b349f
#
_cell.length_a   1.000
_cell.length_b   1.000
_cell.length_c   1.000
_cell.angle_alpha   90.00
_cell.angle_beta   90.00
_cell.angle_gamma   90.00
#
_symmetry.space_group_name_H-M   'P 1'
#
loop_
_entity.id
_entity.type
_entity.pdbx_description
1 polymer ?
#
loop_
_entity_poly.entity_id
_entity_poly.type
_entity_poly.pdbx_seq_one_letter_code
_entity_poly.pdbx_strand_id
1 'polypeptide(L)'
;MTVYIFGDSYGDPKANDRITYRSWFDMIEEPVVNKSRGSASLYYCMRRLNESIEHIGEKDKIVVIMSDKDRLDFPFLKNHNHTSTPRHLLEHDVDLLNDSEKYLLEYKHEINMVFSMFDREMDMY
;
A
#
# COMPACT_ATOMS: atom_id res chain seq x y z
N MET A 1 1.14 -21.07 -15.81
CA MET A 1 0.29 -20.01 -15.25
C MET A 1 0.88 -19.53 -13.94
N THR A 2 1.07 -18.24 -13.81
CA THR A 2 1.63 -17.59 -12.61
C THR A 2 0.58 -16.68 -11.99
N VAL A 3 0.57 -16.59 -10.66
CA VAL A 3 -0.30 -15.68 -9.92
C VAL A 3 0.53 -14.50 -9.43
N TYR A 4 0.15 -13.30 -9.84
CA TYR A 4 0.79 -12.05 -9.42
C TYR A 4 -0.05 -11.39 -8.35
N ILE A 5 0.58 -11.04 -7.22
CA ILE A 5 -0.09 -10.43 -6.08
C ILE A 5 0.44 -9.02 -5.84
N PHE A 6 -0.47 -8.06 -5.76
CA PHE A 6 -0.17 -6.66 -5.47
C PHE A 6 -1.06 -6.23 -4.31
N GLY A 7 -0.46 -5.83 -3.22
CA GLY A 7 -1.24 -5.49 -2.04
C GLY A 7 -0.41 -4.87 -0.92
N ASP A 8 -1.02 -4.79 0.23
CA ASP A 8 -0.44 -4.26 1.46
C ASP A 8 0.05 -5.39 2.39
N SER A 9 0.03 -5.13 3.70
CA SER A 9 0.47 -6.11 4.70
C SER A 9 -0.30 -7.43 4.68
N TYR A 10 -1.53 -7.46 4.18
CA TYR A 10 -2.30 -8.69 4.05
C TYR A 10 -1.73 -9.66 3.02
N GLY A 11 -0.94 -9.14 2.08
CA GLY A 11 -0.27 -9.96 1.08
C GLY A 11 1.24 -10.02 1.25
N ASP A 12 1.83 -9.20 2.10
CA ASP A 12 3.28 -9.10 2.22
C ASP A 12 3.86 -10.24 3.07
N PRO A 13 4.72 -11.11 2.49
CA PRO A 13 5.36 -12.19 3.25
C PRO A 13 6.17 -11.68 4.45
N LYS A 14 6.81 -10.53 4.32
CA LYS A 14 7.62 -9.95 5.40
C LYS A 14 6.79 -9.46 6.57
N ALA A 15 5.58 -8.97 6.31
CA ALA A 15 4.66 -8.55 7.37
C ALA A 15 4.10 -9.74 8.15
N ASN A 16 4.18 -10.93 7.57
CA ASN A 16 3.60 -12.16 8.12
C ASN A 16 4.66 -13.18 8.59
N ASP A 17 5.91 -12.81 8.64
CA ASP A 17 7.03 -13.71 9.00
C ASP A 17 6.99 -14.22 10.45
N ARG A 18 6.26 -13.50 11.32
CA ARG A 18 6.08 -13.89 12.73
C ARG A 18 4.90 -14.81 12.97
N ILE A 19 4.11 -15.08 11.94
CA ILE A 19 2.92 -15.92 12.03
C ILE A 19 3.36 -17.38 11.94
N THR A 20 2.89 -18.21 12.86
CA THR A 20 3.27 -19.62 12.95
C THR A 20 2.48 -20.53 11.99
N TYR A 21 1.46 -20.00 11.34
CA TYR A 21 0.66 -20.74 10.36
C TYR A 21 0.89 -20.19 8.95
N ARG A 22 0.53 -20.99 7.96
CA ARG A 22 0.66 -20.60 6.54
C ARG A 22 -0.27 -19.43 6.20
N SER A 23 0.27 -18.45 5.48
CA SER A 23 -0.54 -17.36 4.93
C SER A 23 -1.35 -17.86 3.72
N TRP A 24 -2.41 -17.13 3.39
CA TRP A 24 -3.29 -17.52 2.28
C TRP A 24 -2.54 -17.66 0.95
N PHE A 25 -1.55 -16.81 0.69
CA PHE A 25 -0.78 -16.87 -0.55
C PHE A 25 0.18 -18.07 -0.60
N ASP A 26 0.53 -18.66 0.53
CA ASP A 26 1.32 -19.89 0.60
C ASP A 26 0.49 -21.13 0.21
N MET A 27 -0.83 -20.99 0.19
CA MET A 27 -1.75 -22.05 -0.20
C MET A 27 -2.01 -22.12 -1.70
N ILE A 28 -1.49 -21.17 -2.46
CA ILE A 28 -1.61 -21.14 -3.91
C ILE A 28 -0.63 -22.16 -4.49
N GLU A 29 -1.14 -23.11 -5.28
CA GLU A 29 -0.33 -24.18 -5.86
C GLU A 29 0.51 -23.72 -7.05
N GLU A 30 0.00 -22.77 -7.81
CA GLU A 30 0.70 -22.20 -8.96
C GLU A 30 1.90 -21.34 -8.51
N PRO A 31 2.88 -21.12 -9.39
CA PRO A 31 3.95 -20.17 -9.10
C PRO A 31 3.39 -18.79 -8.75
N VAL A 32 3.93 -18.17 -7.72
CA VAL A 32 3.47 -16.86 -7.22
C VAL A 32 4.60 -15.85 -7.33
N VAL A 33 4.28 -14.70 -7.92
CA VAL A 33 5.12 -13.50 -7.86
C VAL A 33 4.40 -12.48 -6.98
N ASN A 34 4.93 -12.27 -5.79
CA ASN A 34 4.30 -11.41 -4.79
C ASN A 34 5.02 -10.06 -4.72
N LYS A 35 4.35 -9.00 -5.15
CA LYS A 35 4.83 -7.63 -5.14
C LYS A 35 4.19 -6.79 -4.03
N SER A 36 3.53 -7.44 -3.09
CA SER A 36 2.90 -6.75 -1.96
C SER A 36 3.92 -6.14 -1.02
N ARG A 37 3.52 -5.08 -0.35
CA ARG A 37 4.33 -4.39 0.63
C ARG A 37 3.48 -3.85 1.77
N GLY A 38 3.94 -4.03 3.00
CA GLY A 38 3.29 -3.45 4.18
C GLY A 38 3.06 -1.95 4.01
N SER A 39 1.91 -1.48 4.42
CA SER A 39 1.47 -0.08 4.31
C SER A 39 1.30 0.45 2.89
N ALA A 40 1.29 -0.41 1.87
CA ALA A 40 1.15 0.02 0.48
C ALA A 40 -0.16 0.77 0.23
N SER A 41 -0.08 1.85 -0.53
CA SER A 41 -1.24 2.53 -1.09
C SER A 41 -1.75 1.80 -2.34
N LEU A 42 -2.98 2.09 -2.75
CA LEU A 42 -3.48 1.57 -4.02
C LEU A 42 -2.62 2.06 -5.20
N TYR A 43 -2.19 3.33 -5.15
CA TYR A 43 -1.32 3.89 -6.18
C TYR A 43 0.00 3.11 -6.29
N TYR A 44 0.61 2.76 -5.15
CA TYR A 44 1.81 1.91 -5.14
C TYR A 44 1.55 0.56 -5.81
N CYS A 45 0.45 -0.08 -5.47
CA CYS A 45 0.07 -1.37 -6.06
C CYS A 45 -0.11 -1.27 -7.58
N MET A 46 -0.79 -0.24 -8.05
CA MET A 46 -1.01 -0.01 -9.47
C MET A 46 0.28 0.31 -10.22
N ARG A 47 1.19 1.06 -9.59
CA ARG A 47 2.51 1.34 -10.15
C ARG A 47 3.32 0.05 -10.30
N ARG A 48 3.32 -0.80 -9.28
CA ARG A 48 4.01 -2.10 -9.32
C ARG A 48 3.39 -3.02 -10.37
N LEU A 49 2.07 -3.01 -10.51
CA LEU A 49 1.39 -3.74 -11.57
C LEU A 49 1.84 -3.25 -12.96
N ASN A 50 1.87 -1.95 -13.17
CA ASN A 50 2.29 -1.37 -14.44
C ASN A 50 3.74 -1.74 -14.80
N GLU A 51 4.64 -1.73 -13.83
CA GLU A 51 6.02 -2.16 -14.00
C GLU A 51 6.14 -3.64 -14.37
N SER A 52 5.18 -4.45 -13.97
CA SER A 52 5.18 -5.90 -14.17
C SER A 52 4.43 -6.34 -15.44
N ILE A 53 3.72 -5.43 -16.10
CA ILE A 53 2.76 -5.79 -17.16
C ILE A 53 3.39 -6.53 -18.33
N GLU A 54 4.65 -6.23 -18.65
CA GLU A 54 5.38 -6.89 -19.72
C GLU A 54 5.63 -8.39 -19.46
N HIS A 55 5.63 -8.77 -18.19
CA HIS A 55 5.89 -10.14 -17.75
C HIS A 55 4.61 -10.95 -17.52
N ILE A 56 3.45 -10.30 -17.54
CA ILE A 56 2.15 -10.93 -17.29
C ILE A 56 1.56 -11.41 -18.60
N GLY A 57 1.31 -12.72 -18.71
CA GLY A 57 0.71 -13.35 -19.86
C GLY A 57 -0.80 -13.51 -19.75
N GLU A 58 -1.44 -13.89 -20.84
CA GLU A 58 -2.90 -14.03 -20.89
C GLU A 58 -3.45 -15.09 -19.92
N LYS A 59 -2.66 -16.11 -19.60
CA LYS A 59 -3.07 -17.20 -18.71
C LYS A 59 -2.76 -16.91 -17.24
N ASP A 60 -2.00 -15.86 -16.98
CA ASP A 60 -1.63 -15.48 -15.63
C ASP A 60 -2.80 -14.83 -14.90
N LYS A 61 -2.79 -14.92 -13.58
CA LYS A 61 -3.81 -14.31 -12.74
C LYS A 61 -3.22 -13.15 -11.96
N ILE A 62 -4.02 -12.13 -11.76
CA ILE A 62 -3.65 -10.94 -10.99
C ILE A 62 -4.59 -10.83 -9.79
N VAL A 63 -3.99 -10.71 -8.61
CA VAL A 63 -4.72 -10.44 -7.37
C VAL A 63 -4.27 -9.07 -6.86
N VAL A 64 -5.22 -8.16 -6.71
CA VAL A 64 -4.98 -6.83 -6.14
C VAL A 64 -5.73 -6.75 -4.82
N ILE A 65 -4.99 -6.50 -3.74
CA ILE A 65 -5.58 -6.26 -2.43
C ILE A 65 -5.78 -4.76 -2.28
N MET A 66 -7.04 -4.35 -2.13
CA MET A 66 -7.41 -2.94 -2.01
C MET A 66 -6.94 -2.39 -0.67
N SER A 67 -6.06 -1.40 -0.75
CA SER A 67 -5.52 -0.74 0.42
C SER A 67 -6.45 0.34 0.94
N ASP A 68 -6.15 0.80 2.17
CA ASP A 68 -6.80 1.97 2.75
C ASP A 68 -6.62 3.20 1.83
N LYS A 69 -7.73 3.90 1.58
CA LYS A 69 -7.75 5.09 0.72
C LYS A 69 -6.87 6.23 1.21
N ASP A 70 -6.57 6.26 2.52
CA ASP A 70 -5.76 7.31 3.13
C ASP A 70 -4.26 7.10 2.95
N ARG A 71 -3.85 5.95 2.43
CA ARG A 71 -2.45 5.67 2.14
C ARG A 71 -2.02 6.33 0.84
N LEU A 72 -0.84 6.91 0.86
CA LEU A 72 -0.23 7.60 -0.27
C LEU A 72 1.13 6.99 -0.59
N ASP A 73 1.57 7.17 -1.82
CA ASP A 73 2.91 6.80 -2.26
C ASP A 73 3.80 8.05 -2.27
N PHE A 74 4.97 7.96 -1.66
CA PHE A 74 5.93 9.06 -1.57
C PHE A 74 7.28 8.66 -2.20
N PRO A 75 7.34 8.46 -3.52
CA PRO A 75 8.55 7.96 -4.17
C PRO A 75 9.73 8.93 -4.09
N PHE A 76 9.47 10.20 -3.76
CA PHE A 76 10.48 11.25 -3.72
C PHE A 76 11.11 11.46 -2.34
N LEU A 77 10.63 10.79 -1.31
CA LEU A 77 11.24 10.86 0.02
C LEU A 77 12.51 10.00 0.04
N LYS A 78 13.66 10.67 0.20
CA LYS A 78 14.97 10.03 0.09
C LYS A 78 15.20 8.91 1.10
N ASN A 79 14.73 9.11 2.32
CA ASN A 79 14.96 8.19 3.44
C ASN A 79 13.74 7.33 3.77
N HIS A 80 12.64 7.55 3.08
CA HIS A 80 11.41 6.81 3.27
C HIS A 80 10.92 6.34 1.92
N ASN A 81 10.92 5.07 1.77
CA ASN A 81 10.58 4.47 0.53
C ASN A 81 9.08 4.27 0.47
N HIS A 82 8.28 5.36 0.44
CA HIS A 82 7.26 5.08 0.18
C HIS A 82 5.90 5.36 0.27
N THR A 83 5.21 4.50 0.76
CA THR A 83 3.78 4.31 0.74
C THR A 83 3.31 4.14 2.18
N SER A 84 2.52 5.06 2.65
CA SER A 84 2.01 5.09 4.02
C SER A 84 0.90 6.13 4.15
N THR A 85 0.28 6.24 5.31
CA THR A 85 -0.60 7.37 5.60
C THR A 85 0.22 8.59 6.03
N PRO A 86 -0.23 9.81 5.72
CA PRO A 86 0.43 11.01 6.23
C PRO A 86 0.56 11.02 7.74
N ARG A 87 -0.45 10.54 8.44
CA ARG A 87 -0.44 10.42 9.89
C ARG A 87 0.70 9.54 10.40
N HIS A 88 0.89 8.38 9.78
CA HIS A 88 1.97 7.46 10.17
C HIS A 88 3.34 8.11 10.01
N LEU A 89 3.58 8.79 8.89
CA LEU A 89 4.84 9.47 8.63
C LEU A 89 5.10 10.59 9.64
N LEU A 90 4.08 11.37 9.98
CA LEU A 90 4.20 12.45 10.96
C LEU A 90 4.44 11.94 12.38
N GLU A 91 3.86 10.80 12.75
CA GLU A 91 4.00 10.24 14.09
C GLU A 91 5.28 9.44 14.30
N HIS A 92 5.77 8.75 13.28
CA HIS A 92 6.85 7.77 13.43
C HIS A 92 8.15 8.14 12.68
N ASP A 93 8.04 8.86 11.58
CA ASP A 93 9.15 9.12 10.68
C ASP A 93 9.43 10.63 10.49
N VAL A 94 8.94 11.46 11.39
CA VAL A 94 9.03 12.92 11.28
C VAL A 94 10.48 13.40 11.15
N ASP A 95 11.43 12.73 11.76
CA ASP A 95 12.85 13.09 11.72
C ASP A 95 13.48 12.89 10.33
N LEU A 96 12.83 12.12 9.47
CA LEU A 96 13.27 11.88 8.09
C LEU A 96 12.76 12.94 7.12
N LEU A 97 11.93 13.86 7.60
CA LEU A 97 11.25 14.87 6.78
C LEU A 97 11.86 16.24 6.96
N ASN A 98 12.00 17.01 5.88
CA ASN A 98 12.29 18.43 5.95
C ASN A 98 11.00 19.23 6.28
N ASP A 99 11.14 20.53 6.56
CA ASP A 99 10.02 21.36 6.97
C ASP A 99 8.91 21.46 5.91
N SER A 100 9.28 21.54 4.64
CA SER A 100 8.32 21.59 3.54
C SER A 100 7.53 20.29 3.41
N GLU A 101 8.19 19.15 3.56
CA GLU A 101 7.56 17.83 3.54
C GLU A 101 6.60 17.66 4.72
N LYS A 102 6.99 18.08 5.92
CA LYS A 102 6.13 18.09 7.11
C LYS A 102 4.87 18.91 6.87
N TYR A 103 5.02 20.12 6.35
CA TYR A 103 3.89 21.00 6.07
C TYR A 103 2.90 20.36 5.07
N LEU A 104 3.42 19.81 3.99
CA LEU A 104 2.59 19.14 2.98
C LEU A 104 1.85 17.93 3.55
N LEU A 105 2.51 17.15 4.38
CA LEU A 105 1.89 15.98 4.99
C LEU A 105 0.82 16.36 6.02
N GLU A 106 1.05 17.40 6.82
CA GLU A 106 0.05 17.91 7.76
C GLU A 106 -1.19 18.41 7.01
N TYR A 107 -1.01 19.16 5.94
CA TYR A 107 -2.09 19.63 5.11
C TYR A 107 -2.88 18.47 4.49
N LYS A 108 -2.19 17.47 3.97
CA LYS A 108 -2.80 16.28 3.38
C LYS A 108 -3.56 15.45 4.41
N HIS A 109 -3.02 15.32 5.60
CA HIS A 109 -3.68 14.63 6.70
C HIS A 109 -5.00 15.33 7.09
N GLU A 110 -4.99 16.66 7.20
CA GLU A 110 -6.20 17.43 7.49
C GLU A 110 -7.27 17.25 6.42
N ILE A 111 -6.88 17.28 5.14
CA ILE A 111 -7.80 17.03 4.02
C ILE A 111 -8.40 15.64 4.11
N ASN A 112 -7.58 14.63 4.37
CA ASN A 112 -8.05 13.25 4.49
C ASN A 112 -9.05 13.08 5.63
N MET A 113 -8.82 13.76 6.75
CA MET A 113 -9.76 13.75 7.87
C MET A 113 -11.10 14.37 7.48
N VAL A 114 -11.09 15.50 6.78
CA VAL A 114 -12.32 16.15 6.32
C VAL A 114 -13.11 15.24 5.37
N PHE A 115 -12.44 14.63 4.42
CA PHE A 115 -13.10 13.69 3.50
C PHE A 115 -13.64 12.46 4.22
N SER A 116 -12.93 11.93 5.20
CA SER A 116 -13.41 10.80 6.00
C SER A 116 -14.66 11.15 6.80
N MET A 117 -14.72 12.34 7.35
CA MET A 117 -15.92 12.83 8.04
C MET A 117 -17.10 12.98 7.08
N PHE A 118 -16.85 13.51 5.90
CA PHE A 118 -17.87 13.67 4.85
C PHE A 118 -18.41 12.31 4.40
N ASP A 119 -17.55 11.35 4.16
CA ASP A 119 -17.94 9.98 3.79
C ASP A 119 -18.83 9.34 4.85
N ARG A 120 -18.51 9.52 6.14
CA ARG A 120 -19.36 9.02 7.23
C ARG A 120 -20.74 9.66 7.25
N GLU A 121 -20.83 10.95 7.01
CA GLU A 121 -22.11 11.64 6.92
C GLU A 121 -22.93 11.11 5.74
N MET A 122 -22.32 10.87 4.61
CA MET A 122 -23.00 10.29 3.44
C MET A 122 -23.51 8.87 3.72
N ASP A 123 -22.76 8.06 4.46
CA ASP A 123 -23.15 6.70 4.83
C ASP A 123 -24.34 6.67 5.80
N MET A 124 -24.63 7.77 6.48
CA MET A 124 -25.77 7.90 7.40
C MET A 124 -27.09 8.19 6.68
N TYR A 125 -27.06 8.56 5.45
CA TYR A 125 -28.22 8.86 4.62
C TYR A 125 -28.47 7.77 3.57
#